data_ce426efb5fde77478216a4d52c7843be
#
_entry.id   ce426efb5fde77478216a4d52c7843be
#
_cell.length_a   1.000
_cell.length_b   1.000
_cell.length_c   1.000
_cell.angle_alpha   90.00
_cell.angle_beta   90.00
_cell.angle_gamma   90.00
#
_symmetry.space_group_name_H-M   'P 1'
#
loop_
_entity.id
_entity.type
_entity.pdbx_description
1 polymer ?
#
loop_
_entity_poly.entity_id
_entity_poly.type
_entity_poly.pdbx_seq_one_letter_code
_entity_poly.pdbx_strand_id
1 'polypeptide(L)'
;GYQRAVTELGADHHGSLARVRAGLQALDCGIPAGYPDYVLHQMVTVMRGGEEVKLSKRAGSYLTLRDLIDEAGRDATRWFLVARKPDSQLTFDIDLARSQSNDNPVYYVQYAHARICSLLRQAGEKGYGFDAAHGQASLSVLEDAPAQDLMRELSRFPEVVEAAGATLEPHLVAQYLRELANAFHGWYHASPVLVEDAALRNARLALALATRQVLANGLDLLGVSAPESM
;
A
#
# COMPACT_ATOMS: atom_id res chain seq x y z
N GLY A 1 -17.82 -12.89 21.28
CA GLY A 1 -18.66 -12.06 20.39
C GLY A 1 -17.83 -10.93 19.79
N TYR A 2 -18.29 -10.33 18.70
CA TYR A 2 -17.63 -9.18 18.08
C TYR A 2 -17.86 -7.94 18.93
N GLN A 3 -16.83 -7.12 19.10
CA GLN A 3 -16.90 -5.86 19.86
C GLN A 3 -17.23 -4.66 18.99
N ARG A 4 -17.01 -4.77 17.67
CA ARG A 4 -17.20 -3.69 16.70
C ARG A 4 -17.86 -4.24 15.44
N ALA A 5 -18.81 -3.50 14.87
CA ALA A 5 -19.36 -3.73 13.54
C ALA A 5 -19.17 -2.46 12.71
N VAL A 6 -18.66 -2.62 11.51
CA VAL A 6 -18.45 -1.54 10.55
C VAL A 6 -19.24 -1.85 9.29
N THR A 7 -20.01 -0.88 8.82
CA THR A 7 -20.77 -0.99 7.56
C THR A 7 -20.20 0.01 6.55
N GLU A 8 -19.76 -0.49 5.40
CA GLU A 8 -19.28 0.32 4.30
C GLU A 8 -20.41 0.60 3.30
N LEU A 9 -20.63 1.86 2.96
CA LEU A 9 -21.70 2.31 2.08
C LEU A 9 -21.22 3.43 1.16
N GLY A 10 -21.89 3.61 0.02
CA GLY A 10 -21.75 4.81 -0.79
C GLY A 10 -22.29 6.05 -0.08
N ALA A 11 -21.77 7.22 -0.37
CA ALA A 11 -22.17 8.49 0.21
C ALA A 11 -23.65 8.85 -0.03
N ASP A 12 -24.26 8.27 -1.07
CA ASP A 12 -25.69 8.38 -1.37
C ASP A 12 -26.60 7.76 -0.27
N HIS A 13 -26.05 6.85 0.56
CA HIS A 13 -26.75 6.25 1.70
C HIS A 13 -26.65 7.08 3.00
N HIS A 14 -25.98 8.24 3.01
CA HIS A 14 -25.79 9.07 4.21
C HIS A 14 -27.11 9.33 4.98
N GLY A 15 -28.20 9.64 4.26
CA GLY A 15 -29.51 9.89 4.87
C GLY A 15 -30.15 8.67 5.55
N SER A 16 -29.65 7.46 5.35
CA SER A 16 -30.18 6.24 5.94
C SER A 16 -29.58 5.90 7.30
N LEU A 17 -28.39 6.42 7.62
CA LEU A 17 -27.61 6.06 8.80
C LEU A 17 -28.36 6.34 10.11
N ALA A 18 -28.91 7.54 10.23
CA ALA A 18 -29.67 7.95 11.42
C ALA A 18 -30.92 7.08 11.62
N ARG A 19 -31.59 6.73 10.54
CA ARG A 19 -32.79 5.85 10.59
C ARG A 19 -32.45 4.45 11.02
N VAL A 20 -31.37 3.85 10.51
CA VAL A 20 -30.93 2.51 10.94
C VAL A 20 -30.56 2.52 12.42
N ARG A 21 -29.79 3.50 12.87
CA ARG A 21 -29.43 3.63 14.29
C ARG A 21 -30.66 3.80 15.18
N ALA A 22 -31.60 4.64 14.77
CA ALA A 22 -32.85 4.82 15.52
C ALA A 22 -33.68 3.51 15.60
N GLY A 23 -33.78 2.77 14.48
CA GLY A 23 -34.45 1.46 14.45
C GLY A 23 -33.79 0.44 15.37
N LEU A 24 -32.44 0.38 15.40
CA LEU A 24 -31.71 -0.50 16.32
C LEU A 24 -31.93 -0.14 17.79
N GLN A 25 -31.98 1.16 18.11
CA GLN A 25 -32.29 1.61 19.47
C GLN A 25 -33.74 1.26 19.89
N ALA A 26 -34.68 1.35 18.95
CA ALA A 26 -36.08 1.01 19.22
C ALA A 26 -36.32 -0.48 19.54
N LEU A 27 -35.37 -1.38 19.23
CA LEU A 27 -35.45 -2.80 19.61
C LEU A 27 -35.26 -3.04 21.10
N ASP A 28 -34.70 -2.09 21.83
CA ASP A 28 -34.44 -2.14 23.28
C ASP A 28 -33.81 -3.46 23.78
N CYS A 29 -32.83 -3.95 22.99
CA CYS A 29 -32.13 -5.21 23.25
C CYS A 29 -30.65 -5.01 23.66
N GLY A 30 -30.33 -3.84 24.24
CA GLY A 30 -29.00 -3.53 24.77
C GLY A 30 -27.95 -3.15 23.70
N ILE A 31 -28.38 -2.79 22.48
CA ILE A 31 -27.47 -2.28 21.44
C ILE A 31 -26.97 -0.89 21.84
N PRO A 32 -25.64 -0.64 21.86
CA PRO A 32 -25.10 0.67 22.23
C PRO A 32 -25.59 1.79 21.32
N ALA A 33 -25.76 2.99 21.89
CA ALA A 33 -26.04 4.17 21.10
C ALA A 33 -24.88 4.44 20.12
N GLY A 34 -25.22 4.80 18.87
CA GLY A 34 -24.23 5.05 17.83
C GLY A 34 -23.77 3.82 17.04
N TYR A 35 -24.12 2.61 17.46
CA TYR A 35 -23.81 1.38 16.74
C TYR A 35 -24.73 1.19 15.50
N PRO A 36 -24.22 0.64 14.37
CA PRO A 36 -22.83 0.31 14.04
C PRO A 36 -22.03 1.54 13.59
N ASP A 37 -20.70 1.36 13.45
CA ASP A 37 -19.86 2.32 12.75
C ASP A 37 -20.15 2.28 11.24
N TYR A 38 -19.95 3.43 10.58
CA TYR A 38 -20.13 3.54 9.14
C TYR A 38 -18.90 4.17 8.49
N VAL A 39 -18.46 3.59 7.36
CA VAL A 39 -17.51 4.19 6.44
C VAL A 39 -18.26 4.54 5.15
N LEU A 40 -18.27 5.82 4.80
CA LEU A 40 -18.94 6.30 3.59
C LEU A 40 -17.91 6.58 2.50
N HIS A 41 -18.10 5.94 1.35
CA HIS A 41 -17.25 6.12 0.19
C HIS A 41 -17.88 7.09 -0.80
N GLN A 42 -17.08 8.05 -1.27
CA GLN A 42 -17.46 8.94 -2.37
C GLN A 42 -17.52 8.17 -3.69
N MET A 43 -18.19 8.79 -4.68
CA MET A 43 -18.31 8.21 -6.02
C MET A 43 -16.93 8.07 -6.68
N VAL A 44 -16.77 6.97 -7.41
CA VAL A 44 -15.59 6.70 -8.24
C VAL A 44 -15.89 7.12 -9.66
N THR A 45 -15.08 8.04 -10.21
CA THR A 45 -15.08 8.37 -11.63
C THR A 45 -14.02 7.53 -12.32
N VAL A 46 -14.38 6.87 -13.41
CA VAL A 46 -13.43 6.06 -14.20
C VAL A 46 -13.06 6.80 -15.47
N MET A 47 -11.75 6.90 -15.73
CA MET A 47 -11.18 7.54 -16.92
C MET A 47 -10.50 6.52 -17.82
N ARG A 48 -10.61 6.71 -19.14
CA ARG A 48 -9.91 5.94 -20.17
C ARG A 48 -9.59 6.85 -21.36
N GLY A 49 -8.34 6.89 -21.80
CA GLY A 49 -7.91 7.76 -22.90
C GLY A 49 -8.11 9.26 -22.61
N GLY A 50 -8.06 9.67 -21.33
CA GLY A 50 -8.32 11.04 -20.91
C GLY A 50 -9.79 11.44 -20.86
N GLU A 51 -10.71 10.52 -21.14
CA GLU A 51 -12.15 10.77 -21.12
C GLU A 51 -12.85 9.95 -20.03
N GLU A 52 -13.93 10.51 -19.46
CA GLU A 52 -14.75 9.80 -18.49
C GLU A 52 -15.54 8.67 -19.16
N VAL A 53 -15.42 7.45 -18.61
CA VAL A 53 -16.23 6.30 -19.02
C VAL A 53 -17.65 6.50 -18.52
N LYS A 54 -18.54 6.98 -19.39
CA LYS A 54 -19.94 7.25 -19.06
C LYS A 54 -20.69 5.97 -18.73
N LEU A 55 -21.17 5.88 -17.50
CA LEU A 55 -21.97 4.78 -17.01
C LEU A 55 -23.45 5.11 -17.25
N SER A 56 -24.14 4.41 -18.14
CA SER A 56 -25.55 4.61 -18.39
C SER A 56 -26.35 3.34 -18.12
N LYS A 57 -27.09 3.32 -17.00
CA LYS A 57 -28.01 2.22 -16.67
C LYS A 57 -29.06 2.01 -17.77
N ARG A 58 -29.48 3.09 -18.48
CA ARG A 58 -30.48 3.04 -19.56
C ARG A 58 -29.95 2.48 -20.87
N ALA A 59 -28.63 2.64 -21.13
CA ALA A 59 -27.99 2.13 -22.34
C ALA A 59 -27.37 0.73 -22.15
N GLY A 60 -27.50 0.13 -20.93
CA GLY A 60 -26.90 -1.16 -20.62
C GLY A 60 -25.36 -1.13 -20.53
N SER A 61 -24.76 0.08 -20.59
CA SER A 61 -23.31 0.26 -20.47
C SER A 61 -22.96 0.65 -19.05
N TYR A 62 -22.48 -0.29 -18.27
CA TYR A 62 -21.88 -0.03 -16.96
C TYR A 62 -20.58 -0.82 -16.85
N LEU A 63 -19.61 -0.20 -16.25
CA LEU A 63 -18.33 -0.81 -15.95
C LEU A 63 -18.43 -1.53 -14.60
N THR A 64 -18.18 -2.81 -14.58
CA THR A 64 -18.16 -3.59 -13.36
C THR A 64 -16.78 -3.60 -12.73
N LEU A 65 -16.70 -3.97 -11.43
CA LEU A 65 -15.41 -4.22 -10.79
C LEU A 65 -14.62 -5.34 -11.52
N ARG A 66 -15.32 -6.32 -12.09
CA ARG A 66 -14.72 -7.39 -12.91
C ARG A 66 -14.03 -6.80 -14.13
N ASP A 67 -14.69 -5.90 -14.83
CA ASP A 67 -14.11 -5.26 -16.04
C ASP A 67 -12.84 -4.46 -15.67
N LEU A 68 -12.82 -3.75 -14.52
CA LEU A 68 -11.61 -3.07 -14.05
C LEU A 68 -10.47 -4.04 -13.73
N ILE A 69 -10.78 -5.17 -13.09
CA ILE A 69 -9.78 -6.19 -12.78
C ILE A 69 -9.23 -6.83 -14.05
N ASP A 70 -10.10 -7.13 -15.02
CA ASP A 70 -9.71 -7.77 -16.28
C ASP A 70 -8.88 -6.80 -17.16
N GLU A 71 -9.11 -5.49 -17.06
CA GLU A 71 -8.42 -4.47 -17.84
C GLU A 71 -7.13 -3.94 -17.18
N ALA A 72 -7.18 -3.59 -15.90
CA ALA A 72 -6.06 -2.99 -15.16
C ALA A 72 -5.26 -4.00 -14.31
N GLY A 73 -5.78 -5.21 -14.14
CA GLY A 73 -5.22 -6.22 -13.24
C GLY A 73 -5.67 -6.04 -11.79
N ARG A 74 -5.58 -7.14 -11.03
CA ARG A 74 -6.02 -7.19 -9.62
C ARG A 74 -5.28 -6.19 -8.73
N ASP A 75 -3.96 -6.15 -8.82
CA ASP A 75 -3.12 -5.36 -7.91
C ASP A 75 -3.32 -3.86 -8.10
N ALA A 76 -3.33 -3.40 -9.35
CA ALA A 76 -3.60 -2.00 -9.66
C ALA A 76 -5.02 -1.61 -9.23
N THR A 77 -6.01 -2.45 -9.53
CA THR A 77 -7.41 -2.18 -9.13
C THR A 77 -7.52 -2.06 -7.61
N ARG A 78 -6.95 -3.00 -6.84
CA ARG A 78 -6.96 -2.91 -5.38
C ARG A 78 -6.26 -1.66 -4.87
N TRP A 79 -5.02 -1.42 -5.34
CA TRP A 79 -4.24 -0.27 -4.91
C TRP A 79 -4.99 1.04 -5.13
N PHE A 80 -5.45 1.32 -6.34
CA PHE A 80 -6.10 2.58 -6.66
C PHE A 80 -7.39 2.81 -5.86
N LEU A 81 -8.15 1.73 -5.59
CA LEU A 81 -9.38 1.83 -4.80
C LEU A 81 -9.12 2.05 -3.30
N VAL A 82 -8.04 1.49 -2.72
CA VAL A 82 -7.73 1.63 -1.29
C VAL A 82 -6.79 2.78 -0.95
N ALA A 83 -6.03 3.30 -1.93
CA ALA A 83 -5.04 4.36 -1.71
C ALA A 83 -5.65 5.76 -1.54
N ARG A 84 -6.98 5.86 -1.51
CA ARG A 84 -7.70 7.12 -1.35
C ARG A 84 -8.53 7.08 -0.07
N LYS A 85 -8.61 8.22 0.62
CA LYS A 85 -9.49 8.38 1.78
C LYS A 85 -10.95 8.17 1.35
N PRO A 86 -11.78 7.42 2.11
CA PRO A 86 -13.16 7.10 1.71
C PRO A 86 -14.03 8.32 1.38
N ASP A 87 -13.88 9.41 2.14
CA ASP A 87 -14.64 10.64 1.97
C ASP A 87 -14.15 11.54 0.82
N SER A 88 -13.08 11.14 0.13
CA SER A 88 -12.50 11.88 -0.99
C SER A 88 -12.93 11.26 -2.32
N GLN A 89 -13.27 12.11 -3.28
CA GLN A 89 -13.58 11.65 -4.63
C GLN A 89 -12.38 10.95 -5.27
N LEU A 90 -12.61 9.77 -5.83
CA LEU A 90 -11.59 8.98 -6.54
C LEU A 90 -11.81 9.07 -8.05
N THR A 91 -10.75 9.45 -8.77
CA THR A 91 -10.64 9.24 -10.21
C THR A 91 -9.78 8.01 -10.46
N PHE A 92 -10.37 6.94 -11.00
CA PHE A 92 -9.66 5.74 -11.42
C PHE A 92 -9.27 5.86 -12.88
N ASP A 93 -8.00 6.13 -13.13
CA ASP A 93 -7.44 6.23 -14.48
C ASP A 93 -6.90 4.84 -14.90
N ILE A 94 -7.59 4.22 -15.87
CA ILE A 94 -7.23 2.87 -16.36
C ILE A 94 -5.86 2.87 -17.03
N ASP A 95 -5.53 3.91 -17.80
CA ASP A 95 -4.28 3.98 -18.53
C ASP A 95 -3.10 4.12 -17.57
N LEU A 96 -3.25 4.97 -16.55
CA LEU A 96 -2.26 5.08 -15.46
C LEU A 96 -2.12 3.76 -14.70
N ALA A 97 -3.24 3.11 -14.35
CA ALA A 97 -3.24 1.85 -13.62
C ALA A 97 -2.54 0.70 -14.36
N ARG A 98 -2.54 0.73 -15.70
CA ARG A 98 -1.85 -0.24 -16.57
C ARG A 98 -0.41 0.11 -16.87
N SER A 99 -0.02 1.36 -16.64
CA SER A 99 1.32 1.82 -17.03
C SER A 99 2.42 1.15 -16.19
N GLN A 100 3.50 0.78 -16.86
CA GLN A 100 4.72 0.26 -16.23
C GLN A 100 5.74 1.40 -16.10
N SER A 101 5.37 2.43 -15.36
CA SER A 101 6.18 3.63 -15.14
C SER A 101 6.17 4.06 -13.68
N ASN A 102 7.09 4.93 -13.31
CA ASN A 102 7.17 5.49 -11.97
C ASN A 102 5.95 6.37 -11.60
N ASP A 103 5.16 6.79 -12.59
CA ASP A 103 3.92 7.52 -12.35
C ASP A 103 2.82 6.62 -11.78
N ASN A 104 2.88 5.31 -12.07
CA ASN A 104 1.97 4.33 -11.51
C ASN A 104 2.43 3.96 -10.08
N PRO A 105 1.71 4.36 -9.03
CA PRO A 105 2.17 4.20 -7.66
C PRO A 105 2.30 2.73 -7.23
N VAL A 106 1.46 1.83 -7.70
CA VAL A 106 1.59 0.40 -7.36
C VAL A 106 2.80 -0.21 -8.04
N TYR A 107 3.03 0.11 -9.32
CA TYR A 107 4.22 -0.32 -10.05
C TYR A 107 5.49 0.16 -9.34
N TYR A 108 5.53 1.44 -8.92
CA TYR A 108 6.68 2.03 -8.24
C TYR A 108 7.05 1.32 -6.93
N VAL A 109 6.04 0.95 -6.13
CA VAL A 109 6.26 0.21 -4.87
C VAL A 109 6.68 -1.24 -5.14
N GLN A 110 6.01 -1.92 -6.07
CA GLN A 110 6.37 -3.28 -6.46
C GLN A 110 7.79 -3.35 -7.06
N TYR A 111 8.17 -2.33 -7.84
CA TYR A 111 9.51 -2.22 -8.41
C TYR A 111 10.59 -2.08 -7.31
N ALA A 112 10.32 -1.37 -6.22
CA ALA A 112 11.23 -1.33 -5.08
C ALA A 112 11.50 -2.74 -4.50
N HIS A 113 10.46 -3.54 -4.30
CA HIS A 113 10.56 -4.92 -3.83
C HIS A 113 11.36 -5.80 -4.83
N ALA A 114 10.99 -5.79 -6.10
CA ALA A 114 11.66 -6.57 -7.15
C ALA A 114 13.14 -6.19 -7.31
N ARG A 115 13.46 -4.90 -7.17
CA ARG A 115 14.84 -4.39 -7.20
C ARG A 115 15.69 -4.95 -6.07
N ILE A 116 15.15 -5.06 -4.85
CA ILE A 116 15.85 -5.69 -3.73
C ILE A 116 16.06 -7.19 -4.01
N CYS A 117 15.06 -7.88 -4.53
CA CYS A 117 15.21 -9.28 -4.92
C CYS A 117 16.31 -9.47 -5.98
N SER A 118 16.39 -8.56 -6.96
CA SER A 118 17.45 -8.56 -7.96
C SER A 118 18.83 -8.29 -7.35
N LEU A 119 18.93 -7.35 -6.41
CA LEU A 119 20.17 -7.06 -5.66
C LEU A 119 20.68 -8.31 -4.93
N LEU A 120 19.80 -9.06 -4.28
CA LEU A 120 20.16 -10.28 -3.55
C LEU A 120 20.65 -11.39 -4.51
N ARG A 121 20.03 -11.54 -5.68
CA ARG A 121 20.52 -12.48 -6.71
C ARG A 121 21.91 -12.09 -7.19
N GLN A 122 22.14 -10.81 -7.49
CA GLN A 122 23.44 -10.28 -7.89
C GLN A 122 24.52 -10.48 -6.81
N ALA A 123 24.15 -10.34 -5.53
CA ALA A 123 25.06 -10.65 -4.43
C ALA A 123 25.50 -12.13 -4.47
N GLY A 124 24.55 -13.05 -4.65
CA GLY A 124 24.83 -14.48 -4.80
C GLY A 124 25.71 -14.80 -6.00
N GLU A 125 25.46 -14.20 -7.17
CA GLU A 125 26.26 -14.38 -8.40
C GLU A 125 27.70 -13.91 -8.22
N LYS A 126 27.93 -12.86 -7.41
CA LYS A 126 29.27 -12.38 -7.06
C LYS A 126 29.95 -13.17 -5.94
N GLY A 127 29.30 -14.20 -5.39
CA GLY A 127 29.81 -14.96 -4.26
C GLY A 127 29.74 -14.21 -2.93
N TYR A 128 28.97 -13.12 -2.84
CA TYR A 128 28.74 -12.40 -1.60
C TYR A 128 27.59 -13.06 -0.82
N GLY A 129 27.95 -13.95 0.11
CA GLY A 129 26.95 -14.48 1.05
C GLY A 129 26.48 -13.38 2.01
N PHE A 130 25.16 -13.36 2.29
CA PHE A 130 24.64 -12.52 3.36
C PHE A 130 24.78 -13.22 4.71
N ASP A 131 25.50 -12.62 5.64
CA ASP A 131 25.58 -13.03 7.04
C ASP A 131 24.71 -12.08 7.88
N ALA A 132 23.57 -12.59 8.35
CA ALA A 132 22.59 -11.80 9.09
C ALA A 132 23.16 -11.30 10.44
N ALA A 133 23.94 -12.12 11.15
CA ALA A 133 24.54 -11.74 12.42
C ALA A 133 25.59 -10.65 12.24
N HIS A 134 26.44 -10.81 11.22
CA HIS A 134 27.42 -9.78 10.85
C HIS A 134 26.73 -8.50 10.38
N GLY A 135 25.69 -8.58 9.55
CA GLY A 135 24.93 -7.43 9.11
C GLY A 135 24.32 -6.65 10.26
N GLN A 136 23.69 -7.35 11.21
CA GLN A 136 23.09 -6.73 12.39
C GLN A 136 24.16 -6.09 13.32
N ALA A 137 25.29 -6.75 13.53
CA ALA A 137 26.38 -6.21 14.33
C ALA A 137 27.05 -4.98 13.69
N SER A 138 26.95 -4.84 12.37
CA SER A 138 27.61 -3.78 11.60
C SER A 138 26.67 -2.61 11.24
N LEU A 139 25.42 -2.56 11.72
CA LEU A 139 24.48 -1.49 11.37
C LEU A 139 24.98 -0.08 11.72
N SER A 140 25.84 0.04 12.75
CA SER A 140 26.44 1.32 13.14
C SER A 140 27.34 1.97 12.07
N VAL A 141 27.76 1.21 11.04
CA VAL A 141 28.56 1.80 9.94
C VAL A 141 27.70 2.55 8.91
N LEU A 142 26.35 2.47 9.04
CA LEU A 142 25.41 3.16 8.15
C LEU A 142 25.19 4.60 8.66
N GLU A 143 26.18 5.45 8.48
CA GLU A 143 26.15 6.85 8.97
C GLU A 143 25.68 7.86 7.90
N ASP A 144 25.57 7.42 6.64
CA ASP A 144 25.13 8.31 5.56
C ASP A 144 23.65 8.69 5.71
N ALA A 145 23.33 9.95 5.38
CA ALA A 145 21.99 10.48 5.57
C ALA A 145 20.89 9.67 4.85
N PRO A 146 21.08 9.17 3.60
CA PRO A 146 20.04 8.35 2.96
C PRO A 146 19.77 7.03 3.70
N ALA A 147 20.80 6.38 4.28
CA ALA A 147 20.60 5.17 5.07
C ALA A 147 19.84 5.48 6.37
N GLN A 148 20.18 6.57 7.04
CA GLN A 148 19.50 7.03 8.26
C GLN A 148 18.02 7.37 7.97
N ASP A 149 17.74 8.03 6.86
CA ASP A 149 16.37 8.36 6.45
C ASP A 149 15.56 7.08 6.16
N LEU A 150 16.13 6.11 5.45
CA LEU A 150 15.49 4.83 5.19
C LEU A 150 15.20 4.04 6.50
N MET A 151 16.15 4.01 7.43
CA MET A 151 15.95 3.37 8.74
C MET A 151 14.84 4.06 9.54
N ARG A 152 14.74 5.37 9.49
CA ARG A 152 13.66 6.14 10.13
C ARG A 152 12.31 5.81 9.50
N GLU A 153 12.22 5.73 8.18
CA GLU A 153 10.98 5.30 7.52
C GLU A 153 10.58 3.88 7.92
N LEU A 154 11.51 2.93 7.99
CA LEU A 154 11.22 1.57 8.42
C LEU A 154 10.65 1.51 9.84
N SER A 155 11.15 2.34 10.75
CA SER A 155 10.70 2.36 12.15
C SER A 155 9.25 2.83 12.33
N ARG A 156 8.68 3.56 11.36
CA ARG A 156 7.31 4.08 11.39
C ARG A 156 6.24 3.02 11.10
N PHE A 157 6.60 1.88 10.50
CA PHE A 157 5.64 0.89 10.01
C PHE A 157 4.63 0.42 11.06
N PRO A 158 5.02 0.04 12.29
CA PRO A 158 4.06 -0.40 13.30
C PRO A 158 3.01 0.66 13.64
N GLU A 159 3.43 1.91 13.82
CA GLU A 159 2.54 3.04 14.13
C GLU A 159 1.56 3.33 12.99
N VAL A 160 2.02 3.23 11.74
CA VAL A 160 1.17 3.41 10.55
C VAL A 160 0.09 2.33 10.48
N VAL A 161 0.45 1.07 10.74
CA VAL A 161 -0.52 -0.05 10.74
C VAL A 161 -1.53 0.10 11.87
N GLU A 162 -1.09 0.48 13.07
CA GLU A 162 -1.96 0.74 14.21
C GLU A 162 -2.94 1.88 13.91
N ALA A 163 -2.44 3.00 13.40
CA ALA A 163 -3.27 4.15 13.03
C ALA A 163 -4.31 3.77 11.95
N ALA A 164 -3.88 3.10 10.88
CA ALA A 164 -4.77 2.68 9.80
C ALA A 164 -5.90 1.77 10.29
N GLY A 165 -5.58 0.83 11.19
CA GLY A 165 -6.55 -0.08 11.80
C GLY A 165 -7.52 0.64 12.75
N ALA A 166 -7.02 1.54 13.59
CA ALA A 166 -7.82 2.29 14.55
C ALA A 166 -8.83 3.24 13.85
N THR A 167 -8.38 3.92 12.79
CA THR A 167 -9.21 4.90 12.06
C THR A 167 -9.99 4.30 10.90
N LEU A 168 -9.77 3.03 10.53
CA LEU A 168 -10.34 2.36 9.33
C LEU A 168 -9.89 3.06 8.03
N GLU A 169 -8.65 3.47 7.97
CA GLU A 169 -8.07 4.25 6.88
C GLU A 169 -6.90 3.50 6.20
N PRO A 170 -7.14 2.45 5.40
CA PRO A 170 -6.08 1.65 4.76
C PRO A 170 -5.20 2.46 3.80
N HIS A 171 -5.67 3.62 3.32
CA HIS A 171 -4.88 4.52 2.48
C HIS A 171 -3.60 5.03 3.17
N LEU A 172 -3.55 5.06 4.51
CA LEU A 172 -2.34 5.41 5.26
C LEU A 172 -1.20 4.41 4.99
N VAL A 173 -1.53 3.12 4.87
CA VAL A 173 -0.53 2.10 4.52
C VAL A 173 -0.05 2.29 3.08
N ALA A 174 -0.94 2.58 2.13
CA ALA A 174 -0.56 2.83 0.74
C ALA A 174 0.34 4.07 0.60
N GLN A 175 0.02 5.15 1.33
CA GLN A 175 0.86 6.35 1.36
C GLN A 175 2.24 6.05 1.94
N TYR A 176 2.29 5.35 3.08
CA TYR A 176 3.54 4.96 3.72
C TYR A 176 4.42 4.11 2.79
N LEU A 177 3.85 3.13 2.09
CA LEU A 177 4.61 2.28 1.15
C LEU A 177 5.24 3.09 0.01
N ARG A 178 4.57 4.14 -0.47
CA ARG A 178 5.15 5.06 -1.46
C ARG A 178 6.32 5.86 -0.88
N GLU A 179 6.19 6.35 0.35
CA GLU A 179 7.24 7.08 1.06
C GLU A 179 8.46 6.17 1.29
N LEU A 180 8.22 4.94 1.77
CA LEU A 180 9.27 3.92 1.95
C LEU A 180 9.97 3.55 0.64
N ALA A 181 9.21 3.33 -0.45
CA ALA A 181 9.78 3.05 -1.76
C ALA A 181 10.65 4.21 -2.27
N ASN A 182 10.19 5.45 -2.06
CA ASN A 182 10.95 6.65 -2.42
C ASN A 182 12.26 6.75 -1.62
N ALA A 183 12.21 6.55 -0.30
CA ALA A 183 13.39 6.53 0.56
C ALA A 183 14.38 5.43 0.14
N PHE A 184 13.87 4.23 -0.16
CA PHE A 184 14.69 3.12 -0.67
C PHE A 184 15.37 3.46 -2.00
N HIS A 185 14.64 3.99 -2.97
CA HIS A 185 15.23 4.34 -4.27
C HIS A 185 16.29 5.43 -4.13
N GLY A 186 16.05 6.44 -3.29
CA GLY A 186 17.05 7.48 -2.97
C GLY A 186 18.33 6.90 -2.38
N TRP A 187 18.19 6.06 -1.35
CA TRP A 187 19.32 5.38 -0.74
C TRP A 187 20.06 4.46 -1.73
N TYR A 188 19.33 3.65 -2.49
CA TYR A 188 19.93 2.71 -3.45
C TYR A 188 20.76 3.43 -4.55
N HIS A 189 20.35 4.61 -4.96
CA HIS A 189 21.09 5.43 -5.91
C HIS A 189 22.34 6.08 -5.31
N ALA A 190 22.26 6.50 -4.05
CA ALA A 190 23.34 7.17 -3.36
C ALA A 190 24.42 6.22 -2.83
N SER A 191 24.05 4.97 -2.48
CA SER A 191 24.90 4.05 -1.71
C SER A 191 25.05 2.71 -2.43
N PRO A 192 26.18 2.45 -3.11
CA PRO A 192 26.48 1.13 -3.70
C PRO A 192 26.41 0.03 -2.64
N VAL A 193 25.54 -0.97 -2.81
CA VAL A 193 25.35 -2.01 -1.79
C VAL A 193 26.42 -3.10 -1.85
N LEU A 194 26.78 -3.54 -3.06
CA LEU A 194 27.73 -4.64 -3.27
C LEU A 194 29.16 -4.12 -3.33
N VAL A 195 29.71 -3.73 -2.18
CA VAL A 195 31.09 -3.23 -2.01
C VAL A 195 32.00 -4.34 -1.47
N GLU A 196 33.33 -4.14 -1.60
CA GLU A 196 34.34 -5.11 -1.12
C GLU A 196 34.36 -5.22 0.40
N ASP A 197 34.16 -4.12 1.12
CA ASP A 197 34.10 -4.11 2.60
C ASP A 197 32.95 -4.99 3.08
N ALA A 198 33.26 -6.06 3.78
CA ALA A 198 32.30 -7.06 4.22
C ALA A 198 31.35 -6.51 5.29
N ALA A 199 31.82 -5.66 6.20
CA ALA A 199 30.99 -5.08 7.27
C ALA A 199 29.96 -4.13 6.66
N LEU A 200 30.39 -3.20 5.82
CA LEU A 200 29.53 -2.25 5.13
C LEU A 200 28.55 -2.96 4.19
N ARG A 201 29.02 -3.95 3.42
CA ARG A 201 28.17 -4.75 2.53
C ARG A 201 27.06 -5.49 3.30
N ASN A 202 27.40 -6.19 4.37
CA ASN A 202 26.42 -6.92 5.18
C ASN A 202 25.43 -5.99 5.87
N ALA A 203 25.87 -4.83 6.37
CA ALA A 203 24.99 -3.82 6.94
C ALA A 203 23.99 -3.28 5.89
N ARG A 204 24.47 -2.97 4.68
CA ARG A 204 23.62 -2.51 3.57
C ARG A 204 22.66 -3.59 3.08
N LEU A 205 23.09 -4.85 3.01
CA LEU A 205 22.20 -5.98 2.69
C LEU A 205 21.15 -6.20 3.79
N ALA A 206 21.50 -6.03 5.08
CA ALA A 206 20.54 -6.11 6.16
C ALA A 206 19.45 -5.02 6.04
N LEU A 207 19.84 -3.79 5.73
CA LEU A 207 18.91 -2.67 5.51
C LEU A 207 17.99 -2.93 4.30
N ALA A 208 18.54 -3.43 3.19
CA ALA A 208 17.75 -3.80 2.02
C ALA A 208 16.75 -4.93 2.33
N LEU A 209 17.16 -5.96 3.08
CA LEU A 209 16.30 -7.07 3.48
C LEU A 209 15.16 -6.63 4.41
N ALA A 210 15.45 -5.76 5.38
CA ALA A 210 14.44 -5.16 6.24
C ALA A 210 13.42 -4.37 5.41
N THR A 211 13.88 -3.58 4.44
CA THR A 211 13.02 -2.82 3.52
C THR A 211 12.14 -3.76 2.70
N ARG A 212 12.71 -4.83 2.13
CA ARG A 212 11.95 -5.84 1.37
C ARG A 212 10.82 -6.44 2.22
N GLN A 213 11.14 -6.81 3.47
CA GLN A 213 10.16 -7.42 4.37
C GLN A 213 9.01 -6.46 4.68
N VAL A 214 9.31 -5.19 4.98
CA VAL A 214 8.28 -4.19 5.28
C VAL A 214 7.43 -3.89 4.06
N LEU A 215 8.04 -3.76 2.87
CA LEU A 215 7.30 -3.60 1.61
C LEU A 215 6.35 -4.78 1.37
N ALA A 216 6.83 -6.02 1.53
CA ALA A 216 6.01 -7.21 1.35
C ALA A 216 4.85 -7.27 2.36
N ASN A 217 5.11 -7.00 3.64
CA ASN A 217 4.09 -6.99 4.69
C ASN A 217 3.01 -5.92 4.40
N GLY A 218 3.41 -4.71 4.01
CA GLY A 218 2.48 -3.64 3.71
C GLY A 218 1.65 -3.91 2.44
N LEU A 219 2.26 -4.46 1.39
CA LEU A 219 1.55 -4.89 0.18
C LEU A 219 0.54 -6.00 0.50
N ASP A 220 0.91 -6.99 1.32
CA ASP A 220 0.02 -8.08 1.74
C ASP A 220 -1.19 -7.55 2.53
N LEU A 221 -1.00 -6.61 3.46
CA LEU A 221 -2.09 -5.94 4.17
C LEU A 221 -3.10 -5.29 3.22
N LEU A 222 -2.64 -4.74 2.10
CA LEU A 222 -3.50 -4.17 1.06
C LEU A 222 -4.05 -5.23 0.08
N GLY A 223 -3.62 -6.49 0.18
CA GLY A 223 -3.97 -7.57 -0.73
C GLY A 223 -3.39 -7.39 -2.13
N VAL A 224 -2.22 -6.75 -2.22
CA VAL A 224 -1.42 -6.50 -3.42
C VAL A 224 -0.19 -7.41 -3.40
N SER A 225 0.19 -7.97 -4.54
CA SER A 225 1.35 -8.85 -4.60
C SER A 225 2.68 -8.11 -4.46
N ALA A 226 3.70 -8.80 -3.95
CA ALA A 226 5.08 -8.34 -3.89
C ALA A 226 5.94 -9.18 -4.86
N PRO A 227 6.00 -8.83 -6.17
CA PRO A 227 6.72 -9.61 -7.16
C PRO A 227 8.24 -9.59 -6.93
N GLU A 228 8.90 -10.71 -7.20
CA GLU A 228 10.35 -10.82 -7.09
C GLU A 228 11.09 -10.37 -8.35
N SER A 229 10.36 -10.19 -9.45
CA SER A 229 10.86 -9.71 -10.75
C SER A 229 9.78 -8.92 -11.48
N MET A 230 10.19 -7.89 -12.21
CA MET A 230 9.35 -7.07 -13.06
C MET A 230 10.09 -6.73 -14.35
#